data_20d77d7821d8708ea7137dac265ebb6d
#
_entry.id   20d77d7821d8708ea7137dac265ebb6d
#
_cell.length_a   1.000
_cell.length_b   1.000
_cell.length_c   1.000
_cell.angle_alpha   90.00
_cell.angle_beta   90.00
_cell.angle_gamma   90.00
#
_symmetry.space_group_name_H-M   'P 1'
#
loop_
_entity.id
_entity.type
_entity.pdbx_description
1 polymer ?
#
loop_
_entity_poly.entity_id
_entity_poly.type
_entity_poly.pdbx_seq_one_letter_code
_entity_poly.pdbx_strand_id
1 'polypeptide(L)'
;MRRTAQVWTLVAALVAVAFALRTLLLIDATALWSDELYSVGKSFQPSPLALLGMLRQDTHPPLYYGLLWSWGQLVGQTPVSLRLLSWLAYLAGGGVMVAQAVALADGRRSVLPLALLLAFCSPYPVRFAIEGKSYALLVLLVALAWWWRRAERSVPYGVMAGLAGLTHFYGLFLVLAAAAWDGARRRWRLAGAALLGAIPALGWMAYSADYLFSSRSGSWIGPPDFALLEESLARALGPVSYTHLTLPTIVSV
;
A
#
# COMPACT_ATOMS: atom_id res chain seq x y z
N MET A 1 35.06 -6.26 13.13
CA MET A 1 33.91 -6.45 12.21
C MET A 1 32.54 -6.55 12.93
N ARG A 2 32.33 -7.43 13.94
CA ARG A 2 31.00 -7.53 14.61
C ARG A 2 30.54 -6.22 15.30
N ARG A 3 31.42 -5.53 16.03
CA ARG A 3 31.10 -4.25 16.71
C ARG A 3 30.70 -3.15 15.71
N THR A 4 31.40 -3.04 14.58
CA THR A 4 31.09 -2.05 13.54
C THR A 4 29.71 -2.29 12.92
N ALA A 5 29.35 -3.55 12.63
CA ALA A 5 28.02 -3.89 12.12
C ALA A 5 26.90 -3.57 13.14
N GLN A 6 27.15 -3.78 14.43
CA GLN A 6 26.19 -3.41 15.49
C GLN A 6 25.98 -1.90 15.58
N VAL A 7 27.04 -1.11 15.48
CA VAL A 7 26.95 0.36 15.48
C VAL A 7 26.12 0.85 14.30
N TRP A 8 26.37 0.37 13.08
CA TRP A 8 25.58 0.75 11.91
C TRP A 8 24.12 0.30 11.99
N THR A 9 23.84 -0.84 12.60
CA THR A 9 22.46 -1.29 12.83
C THR A 9 21.75 -0.37 13.83
N LEU A 10 22.43 0.04 14.91
CA LEU A 10 21.86 0.97 15.87
C LEU A 10 21.59 2.34 15.23
N VAL A 11 22.54 2.87 14.47
CA VAL A 11 22.37 4.15 13.76
C VAL A 11 21.19 4.07 12.79
N ALA A 12 21.09 3.03 11.98
CA ALA A 12 19.99 2.84 11.05
C ALA A 12 18.65 2.68 11.77
N ALA A 13 18.60 1.98 12.91
CA ALA A 13 17.41 1.86 13.72
C ALA A 13 16.96 3.20 14.31
N LEU A 14 17.90 4.00 14.83
CA LEU A 14 17.58 5.35 15.33
C LEU A 14 17.06 6.27 14.21
N VAL A 15 17.66 6.21 13.02
CA VAL A 15 17.18 6.96 11.86
C VAL A 15 15.78 6.48 11.44
N ALA A 16 15.54 5.17 11.36
CA ALA A 16 14.22 4.62 11.05
C ALA A 16 13.15 5.05 12.07
N VAL A 17 13.48 5.01 13.36
CA VAL A 17 12.59 5.50 14.43
C VAL A 17 12.33 7.00 14.27
N ALA A 18 13.37 7.80 14.01
CA ALA A 18 13.22 9.23 13.79
C ALA A 18 12.31 9.55 12.59
N PHE A 19 12.42 8.80 11.49
CA PHE A 19 11.52 8.94 10.34
C PHE A 19 10.09 8.52 10.68
N ALA A 20 9.90 7.40 11.39
CA ALA A 20 8.58 6.95 11.83
C ALA A 20 7.91 7.99 12.75
N LEU A 21 8.65 8.56 13.71
CA LEU A 21 8.14 9.63 14.57
C LEU A 21 7.85 10.91 13.78
N ARG A 22 8.74 11.28 12.85
CA ARG A 22 8.51 12.43 11.98
C ARG A 22 7.25 12.27 11.16
N THR A 23 7.02 11.10 10.55
CA THR A 23 5.79 10.84 9.80
C THR A 23 4.56 10.90 10.69
N LEU A 24 4.62 10.43 11.93
CA LEU A 24 3.53 10.57 12.90
C LEU A 24 3.22 12.05 13.20
N LEU A 25 4.23 12.89 13.38
CA LEU A 25 4.05 14.32 13.59
C LEU A 25 3.49 15.04 12.35
N LEU A 26 3.75 14.53 11.15
CA LEU A 26 3.25 15.09 9.90
C LEU A 26 1.80 14.70 9.58
N ILE A 27 1.22 13.74 10.27
CA ILE A 27 -0.17 13.29 10.05
C ILE A 27 -1.17 14.45 10.13
N ASP A 28 -0.95 15.40 11.03
CA ASP A 28 -1.84 16.57 11.24
C ASP A 28 -1.27 17.89 10.67
N ALA A 29 -0.11 17.83 10.02
CA ALA A 29 0.60 19.04 9.59
C ALA A 29 -0.01 19.73 8.37
N THR A 30 -0.88 19.03 7.61
CA THR A 30 -1.47 19.55 6.37
C THR A 30 -2.95 19.22 6.29
N ALA A 31 -3.72 20.10 5.61
CA ALA A 31 -5.09 19.80 5.22
C ALA A 31 -5.16 18.51 4.36
N LEU A 32 -6.33 17.90 4.30
CA LEU A 32 -6.56 16.78 3.38
C LEU A 32 -6.47 17.27 1.93
N TRP A 33 -5.72 16.56 1.11
CA TRP A 33 -5.67 16.84 -0.33
C TRP A 33 -6.77 16.08 -1.09
N SER A 34 -6.96 16.39 -2.37
CA SER A 34 -8.11 15.92 -3.15
C SER A 34 -8.40 14.43 -3.03
N ASP A 35 -7.38 13.59 -3.15
CA ASP A 35 -7.56 12.14 -3.08
C ASP A 35 -7.94 11.62 -1.69
N GLU A 36 -7.51 12.30 -0.62
CA GLU A 36 -7.92 11.99 0.74
C GLU A 36 -9.37 12.41 0.99
N LEU A 37 -9.80 13.54 0.42
CA LEU A 37 -11.21 13.97 0.45
C LEU A 37 -12.11 12.93 -0.27
N TYR A 38 -11.65 12.36 -1.37
CA TYR A 38 -12.32 11.20 -1.99
C TYR A 38 -12.38 9.99 -1.07
N SER A 39 -11.31 9.71 -0.31
CA SER A 39 -11.33 8.62 0.68
C SER A 39 -12.36 8.85 1.79
N VAL A 40 -12.46 10.10 2.28
CA VAL A 40 -13.49 10.53 3.26
C VAL A 40 -14.89 10.35 2.69
N GLY A 41 -15.15 10.92 1.50
CA GLY A 41 -16.46 10.85 0.84
C GLY A 41 -16.90 9.42 0.55
N LYS A 42 -15.96 8.52 0.24
CA LYS A 42 -16.25 7.10 0.00
C LYS A 42 -16.47 6.33 1.31
N SER A 43 -15.59 6.47 2.29
CA SER A 43 -15.60 5.62 3.49
C SER A 43 -16.64 6.03 4.51
N PHE A 44 -16.87 7.33 4.74
CA PHE A 44 -17.72 7.74 5.87
C PHE A 44 -19.21 7.78 5.50
N GLN A 45 -19.69 6.67 4.97
CA GLN A 45 -21.09 6.46 4.64
C GLN A 45 -21.91 6.05 5.89
N PRO A 46 -23.22 6.30 5.91
CA PRO A 46 -24.08 6.01 7.06
C PRO A 46 -24.23 4.51 7.37
N SER A 47 -23.92 3.64 6.41
CA SER A 47 -23.99 2.19 6.60
C SER A 47 -23.03 1.44 5.67
N PRO A 48 -22.68 0.18 6.00
CA PRO A 48 -21.87 -0.66 5.11
C PRO A 48 -22.52 -0.87 3.73
N LEU A 49 -23.84 -0.92 3.65
CA LEU A 49 -24.57 -1.07 2.38
C LEU A 49 -24.45 0.19 1.52
N ALA A 50 -24.57 1.37 2.13
CA ALA A 50 -24.34 2.66 1.44
C ALA A 50 -22.89 2.77 0.95
N LEU A 51 -21.92 2.31 1.77
CA LEU A 51 -20.51 2.23 1.38
C LEU A 51 -20.32 1.36 0.13
N LEU A 52 -20.87 0.14 0.11
CA LEU A 52 -20.75 -0.75 -1.04
C LEU A 52 -21.42 -0.16 -2.30
N GLY A 53 -22.57 0.50 -2.14
CA GLY A 53 -23.25 1.21 -3.23
C GLY A 53 -22.41 2.35 -3.80
N MET A 54 -21.74 3.14 -2.93
CA MET A 54 -20.81 4.20 -3.34
C MET A 54 -19.61 3.61 -4.10
N LEU A 55 -19.00 2.56 -3.57
CA LEU A 55 -17.80 1.94 -4.14
C LEU A 55 -18.07 1.20 -5.46
N ARG A 56 -19.30 0.79 -5.74
CA ARG A 56 -19.68 0.24 -7.04
C ARG A 56 -19.45 1.24 -8.18
N GLN A 57 -19.52 2.53 -7.87
CA GLN A 57 -19.28 3.63 -8.83
C GLN A 57 -17.90 4.24 -8.62
N ASP A 58 -16.92 3.40 -8.33
CA ASP A 58 -15.52 3.81 -8.11
C ASP A 58 -14.55 2.88 -8.81
N THR A 59 -13.31 3.38 -8.96
CA THR A 59 -12.19 2.66 -9.56
C THR A 59 -11.40 1.80 -8.56
N HIS A 60 -11.84 1.71 -7.29
CA HIS A 60 -11.09 1.03 -6.24
C HIS A 60 -11.88 -0.14 -5.63
N PRO A 61 -11.21 -1.23 -5.24
CA PRO A 61 -11.81 -2.33 -4.50
C PRO A 61 -12.20 -1.93 -3.06
N PRO A 62 -13.06 -2.73 -2.38
CA PRO A 62 -13.77 -2.28 -1.19
C PRO A 62 -13.00 -2.40 0.13
N LEU A 63 -11.91 -3.21 0.22
CA LEU A 63 -11.35 -3.59 1.51
C LEU A 63 -10.82 -2.40 2.32
N TYR A 64 -10.03 -1.53 1.69
CA TYR A 64 -9.46 -0.38 2.39
C TYR A 64 -10.56 0.55 2.93
N TYR A 65 -11.55 0.85 2.12
CA TYR A 65 -12.65 1.75 2.49
C TYR A 65 -13.57 1.14 3.55
N GLY A 66 -13.79 -0.18 3.50
CA GLY A 66 -14.50 -0.90 4.55
C GLY A 66 -13.74 -0.92 5.89
N LEU A 67 -12.42 -1.12 5.84
CA LEU A 67 -11.58 -0.99 7.02
C LEU A 67 -11.58 0.44 7.56
N LEU A 68 -11.48 1.44 6.70
CA LEU A 68 -11.50 2.84 7.09
C LEU A 68 -12.86 3.26 7.67
N TRP A 69 -13.96 2.74 7.12
CA TRP A 69 -15.29 2.91 7.68
C TRP A 69 -15.36 2.37 9.11
N SER A 70 -14.96 1.12 9.31
CA SER A 70 -14.95 0.47 10.63
C SER A 70 -14.02 1.19 11.60
N TRP A 71 -12.84 1.59 11.15
CA TRP A 71 -11.86 2.36 11.90
C TRP A 71 -12.44 3.71 12.36
N GLY A 72 -13.12 4.43 11.46
CA GLY A 72 -13.78 5.70 11.77
C GLY A 72 -14.89 5.58 12.80
N GLN A 73 -15.60 4.43 12.88
CA GLN A 73 -16.58 4.16 13.93
C GLN A 73 -15.91 3.99 15.33
N LEU A 74 -14.67 3.50 15.37
CA LEU A 74 -13.96 3.22 16.62
C LEU A 74 -13.19 4.44 17.15
N VAL A 75 -12.49 5.17 16.26
CA VAL A 75 -11.54 6.23 16.66
C VAL A 75 -11.95 7.63 16.19
N GLY A 76 -13.10 7.75 15.52
CA GLY A 76 -13.62 9.00 14.98
C GLY A 76 -13.18 9.26 13.53
N GLN A 77 -13.85 10.24 12.90
CA GLN A 77 -13.72 10.57 11.47
C GLN A 77 -12.98 11.90 11.31
N THR A 78 -11.70 11.92 11.69
CA THR A 78 -10.84 13.10 11.61
C THR A 78 -9.72 12.89 10.58
N PRO A 79 -9.07 13.95 10.08
CA PRO A 79 -7.88 13.80 9.23
C PRO A 79 -6.79 12.95 9.86
N VAL A 80 -6.59 13.08 11.16
CA VAL A 80 -5.61 12.30 11.93
C VAL A 80 -5.99 10.82 11.93
N SER A 81 -7.25 10.48 12.24
CA SER A 81 -7.71 9.09 12.27
C SER A 81 -7.62 8.44 10.90
N LEU A 82 -7.95 9.16 9.83
CA LEU A 82 -7.81 8.71 8.44
C LEU A 82 -6.37 8.27 8.13
N ARG A 83 -5.39 9.13 8.43
CA ARG A 83 -3.97 8.88 8.14
C ARG A 83 -3.33 7.89 9.10
N LEU A 84 -3.82 7.81 10.34
CA LEU A 84 -3.29 6.91 11.35
C LEU A 84 -3.41 5.43 10.93
N LEU A 85 -4.48 5.05 10.23
CA LEU A 85 -4.63 3.69 9.68
C LEU A 85 -3.49 3.36 8.70
N SER A 86 -3.15 4.30 7.80
CA SER A 86 -2.03 4.16 6.86
C SER A 86 -0.68 4.13 7.59
N TRP A 87 -0.50 4.94 8.61
CA TRP A 87 0.72 4.97 9.42
C TRP A 87 0.95 3.64 10.16
N LEU A 88 -0.09 3.04 10.74
CA LEU A 88 -0.01 1.73 11.37
C LEU A 88 0.34 0.63 10.34
N ALA A 89 -0.25 0.69 9.16
CA ALA A 89 0.07 -0.23 8.06
C ALA A 89 1.53 -0.07 7.58
N TYR A 90 2.03 1.17 7.51
CA TYR A 90 3.44 1.46 7.20
C TYR A 90 4.39 0.85 8.23
N LEU A 91 4.12 1.01 9.54
CA LEU A 91 4.95 0.41 10.58
C LEU A 91 4.97 -1.11 10.50
N ALA A 92 3.80 -1.71 10.38
CA ALA A 92 3.67 -3.16 10.26
C ALA A 92 4.34 -3.69 8.99
N GLY A 93 4.09 -3.04 7.84
CA GLY A 93 4.69 -3.40 6.55
C GLY A 93 6.20 -3.27 6.55
N GLY A 94 6.73 -2.17 7.10
CA GLY A 94 8.17 -1.96 7.29
C GLY A 94 8.80 -3.05 8.14
N GLY A 95 8.18 -3.41 9.26
CA GLY A 95 8.63 -4.52 10.12
C GLY A 95 8.68 -5.86 9.38
N VAL A 96 7.63 -6.19 8.62
CA VAL A 96 7.58 -7.41 7.80
C VAL A 96 8.68 -7.40 6.73
N MET A 97 8.90 -6.28 6.05
CA MET A 97 9.96 -6.17 5.02
C MET A 97 11.36 -6.34 5.61
N VAL A 98 11.64 -5.74 6.77
CA VAL A 98 12.92 -5.94 7.48
C VAL A 98 13.12 -7.39 7.87
N ALA A 99 12.10 -8.05 8.44
CA ALA A 99 12.17 -9.47 8.80
C ALA A 99 12.40 -10.35 7.57
N GLN A 100 11.78 -10.03 6.43
CA GLN A 100 12.02 -10.74 5.17
C GLN A 100 13.44 -10.55 4.64
N ALA A 101 13.98 -9.34 4.71
CA ALA A 101 15.36 -9.07 4.29
C ALA A 101 16.38 -9.93 5.06
N VAL A 102 16.17 -10.06 6.37
CA VAL A 102 17.00 -10.94 7.22
C VAL A 102 16.83 -12.40 6.84
N ALA A 103 15.60 -12.85 6.61
CA ALA A 103 15.32 -14.23 6.19
C ALA A 103 15.90 -14.55 4.80
N LEU A 104 15.89 -13.56 3.87
CA LEU A 104 16.52 -13.66 2.55
C LEU A 104 18.05 -13.77 2.61
N ALA A 105 18.64 -13.18 3.63
CA ALA A 105 20.08 -13.20 3.87
C ALA A 105 20.52 -14.35 4.78
N ASP A 106 19.73 -15.43 4.88
CA ASP A 106 20.01 -16.60 5.72
C ASP A 106 20.31 -16.23 7.18
N GLY A 107 19.55 -15.28 7.73
CA GLY A 107 19.71 -14.79 9.10
C GLY A 107 20.88 -13.83 9.31
N ARG A 108 21.61 -13.45 8.26
CA ARG A 108 22.73 -12.50 8.37
C ARG A 108 22.23 -11.11 8.74
N ARG A 109 22.54 -10.67 9.96
CA ARG A 109 22.11 -9.36 10.48
C ARG A 109 22.85 -8.17 9.86
N SER A 110 23.88 -8.41 9.05
CA SER A 110 24.59 -7.34 8.32
C SER A 110 23.70 -6.59 7.31
N VAL A 111 22.58 -7.18 6.91
CA VAL A 111 21.59 -6.52 6.02
C VAL A 111 20.65 -5.57 6.75
N LEU A 112 20.57 -5.64 8.09
CA LEU A 112 19.63 -4.84 8.89
C LEU A 112 19.72 -3.33 8.64
N PRO A 113 20.92 -2.69 8.59
CA PRO A 113 21.01 -1.26 8.35
C PRO A 113 20.31 -0.84 7.06
N LEU A 114 20.62 -1.53 5.97
CA LEU A 114 20.01 -1.24 4.66
C LEU A 114 18.53 -1.55 4.65
N ALA A 115 18.10 -2.66 5.22
CA ALA A 115 16.69 -3.04 5.29
C ALA A 115 15.85 -2.02 6.07
N LEU A 116 16.36 -1.54 7.21
CA LEU A 116 15.70 -0.50 8.02
C LEU A 116 15.56 0.81 7.24
N LEU A 117 16.64 1.26 6.60
CA LEU A 117 16.61 2.50 5.82
C LEU A 117 15.68 2.39 4.62
N LEU A 118 15.70 1.29 3.88
CA LEU A 118 14.81 1.09 2.74
C LEU A 118 13.35 0.98 3.16
N ALA A 119 13.04 0.28 4.25
CA ALA A 119 11.68 0.07 4.69
C ALA A 119 11.03 1.33 5.29
N PHE A 120 11.81 2.15 6.02
CA PHE A 120 11.26 3.26 6.80
C PHE A 120 11.66 4.66 6.33
N CYS A 121 12.72 4.78 5.51
CA CYS A 121 13.23 6.09 5.09
C CYS A 121 13.11 6.33 3.58
N SER A 122 12.71 5.33 2.80
CA SER A 122 12.51 5.50 1.35
C SER A 122 11.32 6.41 1.06
N PRO A 123 11.34 7.14 -0.07
CA PRO A 123 10.32 8.14 -0.40
C PRO A 123 8.89 7.61 -0.37
N TYR A 124 8.61 6.50 -1.04
CA TYR A 124 7.25 5.96 -1.12
C TYR A 124 6.70 5.44 0.21
N PRO A 125 7.41 4.62 1.01
CA PRO A 125 6.95 4.25 2.34
C PRO A 125 6.64 5.46 3.23
N VAL A 126 7.51 6.46 3.25
CA VAL A 126 7.32 7.72 4.02
C VAL A 126 6.08 8.48 3.53
N ARG A 127 5.92 8.62 2.21
CA ARG A 127 4.75 9.26 1.62
C ARG A 127 3.46 8.52 1.99
N PHE A 128 3.42 7.20 1.79
CA PHE A 128 2.24 6.40 2.07
C PHE A 128 1.88 6.34 3.57
N ALA A 129 2.85 6.57 4.46
CA ALA A 129 2.61 6.65 5.89
C ALA A 129 1.71 7.83 6.30
N ILE A 130 1.78 8.94 5.56
CA ILE A 130 1.08 10.20 5.88
C ILE A 130 -0.10 10.49 4.95
N GLU A 131 -0.47 9.55 4.09
CA GLU A 131 -1.61 9.68 3.19
C GLU A 131 -2.77 8.77 3.64
N GLY A 132 -3.97 9.31 3.71
CA GLY A 132 -5.21 8.55 3.97
C GLY A 132 -5.65 7.74 2.75
N LYS A 133 -4.77 6.86 2.25
CA LYS A 133 -4.94 6.05 1.03
C LYS A 133 -4.57 4.59 1.28
N SER A 134 -5.01 3.73 0.38
CA SER A 134 -4.85 2.26 0.47
C SER A 134 -3.40 1.77 0.33
N TYR A 135 -2.44 2.62 -0.07
CA TYR A 135 -1.10 2.18 -0.51
C TYR A 135 -0.27 1.53 0.61
N ALA A 136 -0.25 2.11 1.81
CA ALA A 136 0.48 1.52 2.93
C ALA A 136 -0.07 0.14 3.32
N LEU A 137 -1.40 -0.02 3.31
CA LEU A 137 -2.06 -1.30 3.55
C LEU A 137 -1.74 -2.31 2.43
N LEU A 138 -1.75 -1.87 1.18
CA LEU A 138 -1.36 -2.72 0.04
C LEU A 138 0.07 -3.25 0.21
N VAL A 139 1.03 -2.38 0.55
CA VAL A 139 2.43 -2.78 0.79
C VAL A 139 2.53 -3.81 1.90
N LEU A 140 1.84 -3.62 3.02
CA LEU A 140 1.79 -4.58 4.12
C LEU A 140 1.26 -5.94 3.64
N LEU A 141 0.12 -5.96 2.95
CA LEU A 141 -0.53 -7.20 2.51
C LEU A 141 0.29 -7.93 1.45
N VAL A 142 0.91 -7.22 0.52
CA VAL A 142 1.84 -7.78 -0.46
C VAL A 142 3.08 -8.35 0.24
N ALA A 143 3.64 -7.65 1.21
CA ALA A 143 4.76 -8.15 2.00
C ALA A 143 4.39 -9.44 2.75
N LEU A 144 3.22 -9.49 3.40
CA LEU A 144 2.74 -10.69 4.07
C LEU A 144 2.46 -11.84 3.08
N ALA A 145 1.84 -11.55 1.92
CA ALA A 145 1.64 -12.55 0.88
C ALA A 145 2.97 -13.16 0.43
N TRP A 146 3.98 -12.29 0.19
CA TRP A 146 5.32 -12.73 -0.21
C TRP A 146 6.02 -13.55 0.87
N TRP A 147 5.85 -13.20 2.15
CA TRP A 147 6.35 -13.97 3.29
C TRP A 147 5.82 -15.40 3.26
N TRP A 148 4.49 -15.55 3.17
CA TRP A 148 3.86 -16.87 3.17
C TRP A 148 4.14 -17.67 1.91
N ARG A 149 4.22 -17.00 0.75
CA ARG A 149 4.61 -17.63 -0.50
C ARG A 149 6.01 -18.24 -0.43
N ARG A 150 6.96 -17.54 0.17
CA ARG A 150 8.32 -18.05 0.39
C ARG A 150 8.36 -19.20 1.38
N ALA A 151 7.56 -19.15 2.43
CA ALA A 151 7.41 -20.22 3.40
C ALA A 151 6.61 -21.42 2.87
N GLU A 152 6.18 -21.38 1.60
CA GLU A 152 5.37 -22.40 0.93
C GLU A 152 4.03 -22.70 1.63
N ARG A 153 3.52 -21.74 2.40
CA ARG A 153 2.25 -21.82 3.11
C ARG A 153 1.13 -21.29 2.21
N SER A 154 0.51 -22.19 1.42
CA SER A 154 -0.46 -21.81 0.38
C SER A 154 -1.71 -21.10 0.92
N VAL A 155 -2.29 -21.56 2.04
CA VAL A 155 -3.53 -20.96 2.59
C VAL A 155 -3.30 -19.52 3.03
N PRO A 156 -2.38 -19.18 3.96
CA PRO A 156 -2.17 -17.79 4.33
C PRO A 156 -1.66 -16.93 3.17
N TYR A 157 -0.90 -17.49 2.23
CA TYR A 157 -0.53 -16.80 1.00
C TYR A 157 -1.78 -16.39 0.19
N GLY A 158 -2.68 -17.33 -0.10
CA GLY A 158 -3.90 -17.05 -0.84
C GLY A 158 -4.79 -16.01 -0.16
N VAL A 159 -4.92 -16.08 1.18
CA VAL A 159 -5.67 -15.08 1.96
C VAL A 159 -5.05 -13.69 1.83
N MET A 160 -3.73 -13.55 2.07
CA MET A 160 -3.06 -12.24 1.97
C MET A 160 -3.09 -11.70 0.54
N ALA A 161 -2.94 -12.57 -0.46
CA ALA A 161 -3.06 -12.22 -1.86
C ALA A 161 -4.47 -11.69 -2.20
N GLY A 162 -5.51 -12.36 -1.72
CA GLY A 162 -6.89 -11.92 -1.89
C GLY A 162 -7.17 -10.57 -1.24
N LEU A 163 -6.71 -10.37 0.00
CA LEU A 163 -6.82 -9.09 0.70
C LEU A 163 -6.06 -7.98 -0.04
N ALA A 164 -4.87 -8.25 -0.60
CA ALA A 164 -4.14 -7.29 -1.41
C ALA A 164 -4.91 -6.89 -2.67
N GLY A 165 -5.51 -7.86 -3.37
CA GLY A 165 -6.36 -7.60 -4.54
C GLY A 165 -7.62 -6.80 -4.21
N LEU A 166 -8.25 -7.08 -3.07
CA LEU A 166 -9.40 -6.32 -2.55
C LEU A 166 -9.03 -4.94 -1.99
N THR A 167 -7.75 -4.68 -1.74
CA THR A 167 -7.26 -3.36 -1.30
C THR A 167 -7.03 -2.43 -2.49
N HIS A 168 -6.44 -2.95 -3.57
CA HIS A 168 -6.16 -2.18 -4.78
C HIS A 168 -5.96 -3.12 -5.97
N PHE A 169 -6.41 -2.74 -7.18
CA PHE A 169 -6.24 -3.56 -8.37
C PHE A 169 -4.78 -3.81 -8.75
N TYR A 170 -3.84 -2.96 -8.36
CA TYR A 170 -2.40 -3.26 -8.48
C TYR A 170 -2.02 -4.53 -7.69
N GLY A 171 -2.64 -4.74 -6.51
CA GLY A 171 -2.50 -5.98 -5.76
C GLY A 171 -3.00 -7.19 -6.55
N LEU A 172 -4.18 -7.07 -7.18
CA LEU A 172 -4.71 -8.13 -8.04
C LEU A 172 -3.77 -8.47 -9.21
N PHE A 173 -3.23 -7.46 -9.90
CA PHE A 173 -2.29 -7.69 -11.01
C PHE A 173 -1.01 -8.38 -10.55
N LEU A 174 -0.46 -7.97 -9.40
CA LEU A 174 0.70 -8.64 -8.79
C LEU A 174 0.40 -10.10 -8.43
N VAL A 175 -0.78 -10.38 -7.89
CA VAL A 175 -1.22 -11.75 -7.54
C VAL A 175 -1.36 -12.62 -8.77
N LEU A 176 -1.96 -12.11 -9.83
CA LEU A 176 -2.11 -12.84 -11.09
C LEU A 176 -0.74 -13.11 -11.75
N ALA A 177 0.16 -12.12 -11.74
CA ALA A 177 1.53 -12.30 -12.23
C ALA A 177 2.30 -13.35 -11.40
N ALA A 178 2.15 -13.33 -10.07
CA ALA A 178 2.76 -14.33 -9.19
C ALA A 178 2.16 -15.73 -9.42
N ALA A 179 0.85 -15.84 -9.66
CA ALA A 179 0.21 -17.10 -9.99
C ALA A 179 0.73 -17.69 -11.32
N ALA A 180 0.86 -16.84 -12.35
CA ALA A 180 1.43 -17.25 -13.64
C ALA A 180 2.89 -17.72 -13.48
N TRP A 181 3.70 -16.99 -12.72
CA TRP A 181 5.08 -17.36 -12.42
C TRP A 181 5.16 -18.70 -11.67
N ASP A 182 4.35 -18.89 -10.63
CA ASP A 182 4.33 -20.13 -9.85
C ASP A 182 3.84 -21.32 -10.71
N GLY A 183 2.85 -21.09 -11.58
CA GLY A 183 2.40 -22.09 -12.56
C GLY A 183 3.50 -22.48 -13.54
N ALA A 184 4.22 -21.54 -14.12
CA ALA A 184 5.37 -21.78 -15.00
C ALA A 184 6.49 -22.56 -14.30
N ARG A 185 6.65 -22.37 -12.98
CA ARG A 185 7.59 -23.12 -12.12
C ARG A 185 7.02 -24.42 -11.56
N ARG A 186 5.84 -24.84 -12.02
CA ARG A 186 5.11 -26.04 -11.57
C ARG A 186 4.79 -26.06 -10.06
N ARG A 187 4.73 -24.88 -9.42
CA ARG A 187 4.34 -24.71 -8.00
C ARG A 187 2.81 -24.58 -7.91
N TRP A 188 2.09 -25.62 -8.36
CA TRP A 188 0.64 -25.59 -8.58
C TRP A 188 -0.18 -25.22 -7.33
N ARG A 189 0.28 -25.64 -6.13
CA ARG A 189 -0.39 -25.30 -4.85
C ARG A 189 -0.38 -23.79 -4.58
N LEU A 190 0.72 -23.12 -4.88
CA LEU A 190 0.84 -21.66 -4.71
C LEU A 190 0.10 -20.92 -5.82
N ALA A 191 0.24 -21.36 -7.05
CA ALA A 191 -0.51 -20.79 -8.17
C ALA A 191 -2.03 -20.87 -7.92
N GLY A 192 -2.53 -22.06 -7.53
CA GLY A 192 -3.93 -22.26 -7.19
C GLY A 192 -4.39 -21.41 -6.00
N ALA A 193 -3.57 -21.28 -4.96
CA ALA A 193 -3.89 -20.41 -3.82
C ALA A 193 -4.00 -18.94 -4.21
N ALA A 194 -3.10 -18.45 -5.07
CA ALA A 194 -3.15 -17.07 -5.57
C ALA A 194 -4.41 -16.84 -6.43
N LEU A 195 -4.73 -17.77 -7.34
CA LEU A 195 -5.92 -17.68 -8.18
C LEU A 195 -7.21 -17.71 -7.35
N LEU A 196 -7.31 -18.61 -6.37
CA LEU A 196 -8.44 -18.64 -5.44
C LEU A 196 -8.54 -17.33 -4.64
N GLY A 197 -7.41 -16.82 -4.17
CA GLY A 197 -7.35 -15.52 -3.50
C GLY A 197 -7.77 -14.35 -4.40
N ALA A 198 -7.54 -14.42 -5.71
CA ALA A 198 -7.94 -13.39 -6.66
C ALA A 198 -9.46 -13.33 -6.91
N ILE A 199 -10.20 -14.43 -6.66
CA ILE A 199 -11.63 -14.52 -6.98
C ILE A 199 -12.47 -13.37 -6.40
N PRO A 200 -12.36 -13.00 -5.11
CA PRO A 200 -13.15 -11.90 -4.56
C PRO A 200 -12.90 -10.55 -5.26
N ALA A 201 -11.64 -10.26 -5.61
CA ALA A 201 -11.28 -9.02 -6.32
C ALA A 201 -11.77 -9.02 -7.77
N LEU A 202 -11.70 -10.17 -8.45
CA LEU A 202 -12.29 -10.35 -9.79
C LEU A 202 -13.82 -10.24 -9.75
N GLY A 203 -14.46 -10.81 -8.73
CA GLY A 203 -15.90 -10.67 -8.50
C GLY A 203 -16.31 -9.21 -8.27
N TRP A 204 -15.50 -8.47 -7.50
CA TRP A 204 -15.72 -7.03 -7.32
C TRP A 204 -15.54 -6.24 -8.63
N MET A 205 -14.51 -6.56 -9.40
CA MET A 205 -14.29 -5.96 -10.72
C MET A 205 -15.47 -6.20 -11.65
N ALA A 206 -16.01 -7.42 -11.68
CA ALA A 206 -17.21 -7.75 -12.46
C ALA A 206 -18.46 -6.99 -11.96
N TYR A 207 -18.62 -6.88 -10.63
CA TYR A 207 -19.75 -6.16 -10.04
C TYR A 207 -19.73 -4.64 -10.34
N SER A 208 -18.55 -4.04 -10.46
CA SER A 208 -18.37 -2.61 -10.79
C SER A 208 -17.98 -2.37 -12.25
N ALA A 209 -18.13 -3.37 -13.12
CA ALA A 209 -17.67 -3.32 -14.50
C ALA A 209 -18.27 -2.17 -15.31
N ASP A 210 -19.57 -1.89 -15.13
CA ASP A 210 -20.27 -0.78 -15.82
C ASP A 210 -19.58 0.57 -15.60
N TYR A 211 -19.07 0.80 -14.40
CA TYR A 211 -18.33 2.01 -14.08
C TYR A 211 -16.86 1.92 -14.51
N LEU A 212 -16.19 0.82 -14.18
CA LEU A 212 -14.74 0.65 -14.45
C LEU A 212 -14.40 0.74 -15.94
N PHE A 213 -15.27 0.20 -16.80
CA PHE A 213 -15.06 0.19 -18.25
C PHE A 213 -15.82 1.30 -18.97
N SER A 214 -16.42 2.24 -18.23
CA SER A 214 -17.00 3.44 -18.84
C SER A 214 -15.91 4.34 -19.42
N SER A 215 -16.20 5.02 -20.53
CA SER A 215 -15.27 5.95 -21.20
C SER A 215 -14.82 7.12 -20.33
N ARG A 216 -15.47 7.36 -19.20
CA ARG A 216 -15.17 8.45 -18.25
C ARG A 216 -14.23 8.00 -17.13
N SER A 217 -14.09 6.69 -16.88
CA SER A 217 -13.21 6.17 -15.86
C SER A 217 -11.74 6.37 -16.31
N GLY A 218 -11.01 7.22 -15.61
CA GLY A 218 -9.60 7.49 -15.92
C GLY A 218 -9.36 8.45 -17.09
N SER A 219 -10.38 9.12 -17.62
CA SER A 219 -10.24 10.08 -18.74
C SER A 219 -9.30 11.27 -18.45
N TRP A 220 -8.99 11.51 -17.19
CA TRP A 220 -8.03 12.52 -16.72
C TRP A 220 -6.56 12.05 -16.75
N ILE A 221 -6.32 10.76 -16.99
CA ILE A 221 -4.98 10.17 -17.08
C ILE A 221 -4.56 10.22 -18.54
N GLY A 222 -3.46 10.91 -18.83
CA GLY A 222 -2.85 10.91 -20.15
C GLY A 222 -2.33 9.52 -20.57
N PRO A 223 -2.11 9.27 -21.86
CA PRO A 223 -1.51 8.02 -22.31
C PRO A 223 -0.13 7.84 -21.68
N PRO A 224 0.25 6.60 -21.32
CA PRO A 224 1.58 6.32 -20.80
C PRO A 224 2.64 6.61 -21.89
N ASP A 225 3.63 7.42 -21.56
CA ASP A 225 4.76 7.76 -22.41
C ASP A 225 6.10 7.59 -21.68
N PHE A 226 7.20 7.82 -22.38
CA PHE A 226 8.54 7.72 -21.79
C PHE A 226 8.78 8.78 -20.71
N ALA A 227 8.20 9.96 -20.82
CA ALA A 227 8.34 11.02 -19.82
C ALA A 227 7.69 10.60 -18.50
N LEU A 228 6.51 9.98 -18.54
CA LEU A 228 5.84 9.42 -17.37
C LEU A 228 6.66 8.30 -16.72
N LEU A 229 7.32 7.45 -17.53
CA LEU A 229 8.21 6.39 -17.02
C LEU A 229 9.43 7.00 -16.31
N GLU A 230 10.09 7.97 -16.94
CA GLU A 230 11.25 8.68 -16.38
C GLU A 230 10.88 9.37 -15.05
N GLU A 231 9.76 10.11 -15.04
CA GLU A 231 9.24 10.75 -13.82
C GLU A 231 8.94 9.74 -12.72
N SER A 232 8.32 8.60 -13.05
CA SER A 232 8.02 7.55 -12.10
C SER A 232 9.28 6.94 -11.50
N LEU A 233 10.30 6.70 -12.31
CA LEU A 233 11.60 6.21 -11.85
C LEU A 233 12.33 7.23 -10.99
N ALA A 234 12.35 8.49 -11.41
CA ALA A 234 12.95 9.59 -10.66
C ALA A 234 12.29 9.76 -9.28
N ARG A 235 10.96 9.67 -9.21
CA ARG A 235 10.21 9.71 -7.96
C ARG A 235 10.49 8.50 -7.06
N ALA A 236 10.73 7.32 -7.64
CA ALA A 236 11.02 6.10 -6.90
C ALA A 236 12.44 6.08 -6.32
N LEU A 237 13.41 6.59 -7.04
CA LEU A 237 14.84 6.46 -6.77
C LEU A 237 15.52 7.78 -6.39
N GLY A 238 14.94 8.90 -6.78
CA GLY A 238 15.50 10.23 -6.57
C GLY A 238 15.19 10.84 -5.21
N PRO A 239 15.88 11.94 -4.86
CA PRO A 239 15.49 12.76 -3.72
C PRO A 239 14.08 13.28 -3.95
N VAL A 240 13.20 13.11 -2.96
CA VAL A 240 11.84 13.69 -3.02
C VAL A 240 12.00 15.20 -3.04
N SER A 241 11.92 15.77 -4.23
CA SER A 241 11.79 17.21 -4.39
C SER A 241 10.36 17.55 -3.93
N TYR A 242 10.24 18.10 -2.72
CA TYR A 242 8.98 18.59 -2.16
C TYR A 242 8.42 19.83 -2.88
N THR A 243 8.93 20.14 -4.07
CA THR A 243 8.51 21.30 -4.87
C THR A 243 7.06 21.20 -5.39
N HIS A 244 6.38 20.07 -5.22
CA HIS A 244 4.96 19.92 -5.57
C HIS A 244 4.03 19.91 -4.34
N LEU A 245 4.48 20.43 -3.19
CA LEU A 245 3.59 20.96 -2.15
C LEU A 245 3.10 22.39 -2.46
N THR A 246 3.20 22.84 -3.70
CA THR A 246 2.37 23.95 -4.14
C THR A 246 0.93 23.46 -4.11
N LEU A 247 0.20 23.92 -3.10
CA LEU A 247 -1.25 23.91 -3.04
C LEU A 247 -1.81 24.11 -4.46
N PRO A 248 -2.75 23.28 -4.93
CA PRO A 248 -3.54 23.67 -6.07
C PRO A 248 -4.14 25.03 -5.71
N THR A 249 -3.77 26.05 -6.45
CA THR A 249 -4.41 27.35 -6.40
C THR A 249 -5.91 27.09 -6.45
N ILE A 250 -6.59 27.47 -5.38
CA ILE A 250 -8.05 27.49 -5.36
C ILE A 250 -8.43 28.39 -6.51
N VAL A 251 -8.90 27.79 -7.59
CA VAL A 251 -9.56 28.53 -8.65
C VAL A 251 -10.89 28.94 -8.02
N SER A 252 -10.95 30.19 -7.56
CA SER A 252 -12.19 30.85 -7.18
C SER A 252 -13.09 30.87 -8.41
N VAL A 253 -14.21 30.20 -8.32
CA VAL A 253 -15.39 30.43 -9.17
C VAL A 253 -16.31 31.34 -8.43
#